data_400803c8d8fcc58896cabc575cacdf27
#
_entry.id   400803c8d8fcc58896cabc575cacdf27
#
_cell.length_a   1.000
_cell.length_b   1.000
_cell.length_c   1.000
_cell.angle_alpha   90.00
_cell.angle_beta   90.00
_cell.angle_gamma   90.00
#
_symmetry.space_group_name_H-M   'P 1'
#
loop_
_entity.id
_entity.type
_entity.pdbx_description
1 polymer ?
#
loop_
_entity_poly.entity_id
_entity_poly.type
_entity_poly.pdbx_seq_one_letter_code
_entity_poly.pdbx_strand_id
1 'polypeptide(L)'
;TDIVCLDITQMTIIADYFVIASGRNPNHVKSLYDELEVKMEDLGFPLVRSEGYNEGRWIVMDFSVIIVHLFYEPEREFYHLERLWDDGRNRVPYEKKD
;
A
#
# COMPACT_ATOMS: atom_id res chain seq x y z
N THR A 1 -8.39 5.33 1.60
CA THR A 1 -8.82 5.90 2.86
C THR A 1 -8.44 5.07 4.06
N ASP A 2 -8.86 3.84 4.21
CA ASP A 2 -8.44 3.00 5.33
C ASP A 2 -7.00 2.53 5.15
N ILE A 3 -6.06 3.21 5.79
CA ILE A 3 -4.65 2.90 5.66
C ILE A 3 -4.26 1.90 6.75
N VAL A 4 -3.71 0.77 6.33
CA VAL A 4 -3.16 -0.24 7.23
C VAL A 4 -1.69 -0.43 6.90
N CYS A 5 -0.84 -0.36 7.92
CA CYS A 5 0.59 -0.62 7.77
C CYS A 5 0.94 -1.86 8.60
N LEU A 6 1.57 -2.84 7.98
CA LEU A 6 1.95 -4.10 8.61
C LEU A 6 3.46 -4.27 8.58
N ASP A 7 4.03 -4.58 9.73
CA ASP A 7 5.43 -5.00 9.84
C ASP A 7 5.49 -6.48 9.47
N ILE A 8 6.18 -6.79 8.39
CA ILE A 8 6.30 -8.16 7.88
C ILE A 8 7.73 -8.71 7.97
N THR A 9 8.59 -8.04 8.73
CA THR A 9 9.99 -8.45 8.86
C THR A 9 10.15 -9.87 9.40
N GLN A 10 9.22 -10.34 10.22
CA GLN A 10 9.24 -11.69 10.79
C GLN A 10 8.62 -12.74 9.86
N MET A 11 7.98 -12.32 8.77
CA MET A 11 7.24 -13.23 7.88
C MET A 11 7.95 -13.46 6.55
N THR A 12 8.74 -12.51 6.08
CA THR A 12 9.36 -12.56 4.77
C THR A 12 10.58 -11.66 4.70
N ILE A 13 11.45 -11.95 3.74
CA ILE A 13 12.61 -11.11 3.43
C ILE A 13 12.35 -10.20 2.23
N ILE A 14 11.17 -10.24 1.64
CA ILE A 14 10.84 -9.44 0.44
C ILE A 14 10.82 -7.96 0.75
N ALA A 15 10.24 -7.59 1.88
CA ALA A 15 10.16 -6.20 2.32
C ALA A 15 9.98 -6.18 3.83
N ASP A 16 10.15 -5.00 4.43
CA ASP A 16 9.96 -4.83 5.88
C ASP A 16 8.52 -4.49 6.23
N TYR A 17 7.82 -3.78 5.35
CA TYR A 17 6.46 -3.31 5.61
C TYR A 17 5.56 -3.47 4.40
N PHE A 18 4.30 -3.79 4.66
CA PHE A 18 3.21 -3.62 3.70
C PHE A 18 2.36 -2.46 4.14
N VAL A 19 2.01 -1.60 3.21
CA VAL A 19 1.03 -0.53 3.43
C VAL A 19 -0.16 -0.82 2.51
N ILE A 20 -1.34 -0.85 3.08
CA ILE A 20 -2.57 -1.15 2.36
C ILE A 20 -3.50 0.05 2.53
N ALA A 21 -3.90 0.63 1.42
CA ALA A 21 -4.82 1.76 1.41
C ALA A 21 -5.84 1.59 0.29
N SER A 22 -6.91 2.34 0.35
CA SER A 22 -7.95 2.24 -0.66
C SER A 22 -8.43 3.61 -1.12
N GLY A 23 -8.91 3.65 -2.35
CA GLY A 23 -9.52 4.83 -2.95
C GLY A 23 -10.98 4.56 -3.33
N ARG A 24 -11.75 5.63 -3.47
CA ARG A 24 -13.19 5.55 -3.73
C ARG A 24 -13.55 5.11 -5.15
N ASN A 25 -12.66 5.36 -6.08
CA ASN A 25 -12.83 5.00 -7.48
C ASN A 25 -11.44 4.86 -8.12
N PRO A 26 -11.35 4.28 -9.33
CA PRO A 26 -10.04 4.08 -9.96
C PRO A 26 -9.22 5.36 -10.16
N ASN A 27 -9.88 6.48 -10.45
CA ASN A 27 -9.16 7.75 -10.60
C ASN A 27 -8.55 8.21 -9.28
N HIS A 28 -9.26 8.02 -8.17
CA HIS A 28 -8.75 8.34 -6.84
C HIS A 28 -7.55 7.45 -6.50
N VAL A 29 -7.61 6.16 -6.84
CA VAL A 29 -6.50 5.24 -6.64
C VAL A 29 -5.26 5.71 -7.41
N LYS A 30 -5.44 6.13 -8.67
CA LYS A 30 -4.35 6.66 -9.48
C LYS A 30 -3.76 7.95 -8.92
N SER A 31 -4.61 8.81 -8.36
CA SER A 31 -4.15 10.05 -7.70
C SER A 31 -3.31 9.73 -6.47
N LEU A 32 -3.70 8.73 -5.69
CA LEU A 32 -2.91 8.28 -4.54
C LEU A 32 -1.55 7.76 -4.99
N TYR A 33 -1.52 7.01 -6.07
CA TYR A 33 -0.27 6.52 -6.66
C TYR A 33 0.66 7.67 -7.03
N ASP A 34 0.15 8.63 -7.80
CA ASP A 34 0.97 9.73 -8.31
C ASP A 34 1.55 10.56 -7.16
N GLU A 35 0.74 10.84 -6.16
CA GLU A 35 1.14 11.61 -4.99
C GLU A 35 2.18 10.86 -4.16
N LEU A 36 1.97 9.58 -3.94
CA LEU A 36 2.85 8.75 -3.14
C LEU A 36 4.21 8.56 -3.82
N GLU A 37 4.22 8.37 -5.13
CA GLU A 37 5.46 8.23 -5.88
C GLU A 37 6.38 9.44 -5.68
N VAL A 38 5.83 10.64 -5.80
CA VAL A 38 6.59 11.87 -5.63
C VAL A 38 7.09 12.01 -4.18
N LYS A 39 6.23 11.78 -3.21
CA LYS A 39 6.60 11.92 -1.80
C LYS A 39 7.66 10.93 -1.36
N MET A 40 7.55 9.69 -1.81
CA MET A 40 8.54 8.66 -1.45
C MET A 40 9.89 8.95 -2.09
N GLU A 41 9.91 9.42 -3.32
CA GLU A 41 11.15 9.82 -3.98
C GLU A 41 11.81 10.97 -3.24
N ASP A 42 11.04 11.96 -2.81
CA ASP A 42 11.55 13.08 -2.03
C ASP A 42 12.15 12.63 -0.69
N LEU A 43 11.66 11.56 -0.12
CA LEU A 43 12.16 10.99 1.12
C LEU A 43 13.36 10.05 0.91
N GLY A 44 13.78 9.85 -0.32
CA GLY A 44 14.92 8.98 -0.63
C GLY A 44 14.56 7.53 -0.94
N PHE A 45 13.28 7.25 -1.19
CA PHE A 45 12.79 5.92 -1.53
C PHE A 45 12.16 5.95 -2.93
N PRO A 46 12.96 5.88 -4.01
CA PRO A 46 12.40 5.90 -5.35
C PRO A 46 11.62 4.62 -5.64
N LEU A 47 10.61 4.75 -6.49
CA LEU A 47 9.82 3.60 -6.93
C LEU A 47 10.69 2.66 -7.77
N VAL A 48 10.74 1.39 -7.39
CA VAL A 48 11.50 0.38 -8.11
C VAL A 48 10.66 -0.14 -9.29
N ARG A 49 9.40 -0.47 -9.03
CA ARG A 49 8.46 -0.93 -10.06
C ARG A 49 7.05 -0.87 -9.53
N SER A 50 6.09 -0.92 -10.46
CA SER A 50 4.68 -0.96 -10.09
C SER A 50 3.89 -1.76 -11.11
N GLU A 51 2.72 -2.22 -10.71
CA GLU A 51 1.77 -2.94 -11.57
C GLU A 51 0.35 -2.49 -11.27
N GLY A 52 -0.52 -2.56 -12.29
CA GLY A 52 -1.95 -2.32 -12.13
C GLY A 52 -2.41 -0.88 -12.29
N TYR A 53 -1.51 0.05 -12.60
CA TYR A 53 -1.86 1.47 -12.69
C TYR A 53 -2.98 1.74 -13.71
N ASN A 54 -2.92 1.13 -14.89
CA ASN A 54 -3.86 1.44 -15.95
C ASN A 54 -5.31 1.12 -15.58
N GLU A 55 -5.53 0.03 -14.86
CA GLU A 55 -6.86 -0.36 -14.42
C GLU A 55 -7.32 0.40 -13.19
N GLY A 56 -6.40 0.72 -12.28
CA GLY A 56 -6.69 1.47 -11.07
C GLY A 56 -7.51 0.72 -10.04
N ARG A 57 -7.54 -0.61 -10.11
CA ARG A 57 -8.29 -1.44 -9.16
C ARG A 57 -7.44 -1.98 -8.04
N TRP A 58 -6.24 -2.38 -8.36
CA TRP A 58 -5.26 -2.86 -7.40
C TRP A 58 -3.89 -2.50 -7.97
N ILE A 59 -3.26 -1.50 -7.38
CA ILE A 59 -1.92 -1.05 -7.78
C ILE A 59 -0.94 -1.50 -6.72
N VAL A 60 0.12 -2.16 -7.15
CA VAL A 60 1.22 -2.55 -6.27
C VAL A 60 2.40 -1.64 -6.58
N MET A 61 2.94 -0.99 -5.54
CA MET A 61 4.10 -0.12 -5.65
C MET A 61 5.24 -0.69 -4.82
N ASP A 62 6.34 -1.05 -5.48
CA ASP A 62 7.51 -1.62 -4.82
C ASP A 62 8.56 -0.53 -4.59
N PHE A 63 8.78 -0.18 -3.34
CA PHE A 63 9.83 0.75 -2.90
C PHE A 63 10.99 0.01 -2.21
N SER A 64 11.12 -1.29 -2.42
CA SER A 64 12.13 -2.16 -1.82
C SER A 64 11.86 -2.48 -0.34
N VAL A 65 11.98 -1.52 0.55
CA VAL A 65 11.72 -1.70 1.99
C VAL A 65 10.23 -1.78 2.28
N ILE A 66 9.45 -1.05 1.51
CA ILE A 66 7.99 -0.93 1.68
C ILE A 66 7.32 -1.33 0.38
N ILE A 67 6.32 -2.19 0.48
CA ILE A 67 5.43 -2.49 -0.64
C ILE A 67 4.07 -1.91 -0.31
N VAL A 68 3.55 -1.06 -1.19
CA VAL A 68 2.27 -0.39 -1.02
C VAL A 68 1.25 -1.04 -1.93
N HIS A 69 0.09 -1.38 -1.37
CA HIS A 69 -1.06 -1.90 -2.10
C HIS A 69 -2.17 -0.86 -2.05
N LEU A 70 -2.53 -0.35 -3.23
CA LEU A 70 -3.61 0.62 -3.38
C LEU A 70 -4.80 -0.07 -4.04
N PHE A 71 -5.92 -0.14 -3.34
CA PHE A 71 -7.11 -0.82 -3.82
C PHE A 71 -8.23 0.17 -4.13
N TYR A 72 -9.00 -0.13 -5.16
CA TYR A 72 -10.36 0.34 -5.27
C TYR A 72 -11.18 -0.39 -4.18
N GLU A 73 -11.94 0.36 -3.37
CA GLU A 73 -12.57 -0.18 -2.14
C GLU A 73 -13.22 -1.56 -2.28
N PRO A 74 -14.08 -1.83 -3.29
CA PRO A 74 -14.68 -3.14 -3.43
C PRO A 74 -13.65 -4.27 -3.65
N GLU A 75 -12.56 -3.97 -4.35
CA GLU A 75 -11.52 -4.96 -4.60
C GLU A 75 -10.77 -5.31 -3.33
N ARG A 76 -10.55 -4.34 -2.44
CA ARG A 76 -9.88 -4.58 -1.16
C ARG A 76 -10.65 -5.60 -0.33
N GLU A 77 -11.97 -5.44 -0.24
CA GLU A 77 -12.80 -6.38 0.49
C GLU A 77 -12.78 -7.77 -0.13
N PHE A 78 -12.79 -7.83 -1.45
CA PHE A 78 -12.77 -9.09 -2.17
C PHE A 78 -11.50 -9.90 -1.91
N TYR A 79 -10.35 -9.26 -1.98
CA TYR A 79 -9.07 -9.96 -1.83
C TYR A 79 -8.66 -10.19 -0.38
N HIS A 80 -9.09 -9.35 0.54
CA HIS A 80 -8.74 -9.45 1.97
C HIS A 80 -7.23 -9.63 2.20
N LEU A 81 -6.41 -8.94 1.43
CA LEU A 81 -4.96 -9.11 1.47
C LEU A 81 -4.39 -8.92 2.87
N GLU A 82 -4.91 -7.95 3.60
CA GLU A 82 -4.44 -7.64 4.95
C GLU A 82 -4.61 -8.81 5.93
N ARG A 83 -5.60 -9.67 5.71
CA ARG A 83 -5.81 -10.85 6.57
C ARG A 83 -4.71 -11.89 6.42
N LEU A 84 -4.07 -11.95 5.26
CA LEU A 84 -3.00 -12.90 5.01
C LEU A 84 -1.71 -12.51 5.73
N TRP A 85 -1.49 -11.23 5.95
CA TRP A 85 -0.24 -10.69 6.48
C TRP A 85 -0.38 -10.08 7.86
N ASP A 86 -1.60 -9.94 8.38
CA ASP A 86 -1.88 -9.39 9.71
C ASP A 86 -1.93 -10.53 10.72
N ASP A 87 -0.94 -10.62 11.59
CA ASP A 87 -0.87 -11.65 12.62
C ASP A 87 -1.53 -11.22 13.95
N GLY A 88 -2.18 -10.06 13.96
CA GLY A 88 -2.81 -9.49 15.14
C GLY A 88 -1.88 -8.67 16.03
N ARG A 89 -0.58 -8.66 15.74
CA ARG A 89 0.43 -7.93 16.54
C ARG A 89 1.32 -7.05 15.71
N ASN A 90 1.31 -7.23 14.39
CA ASN A 90 2.26 -6.58 13.50
C ASN A 90 1.74 -5.30 12.87
N ARG A 91 0.59 -4.79 13.29
CA ARG A 91 0.10 -3.50 12.82
C ARG A 91 0.95 -2.38 13.39
N VAL A 92 1.44 -1.53 12.49
CA VAL A 92 2.15 -0.32 12.89
C VAL A 92 1.10 0.75 13.18
N PRO A 93 1.15 1.39 14.35
CA PRO A 93 0.20 2.45 14.68
C PRO A 93 0.21 3.56 13.63
N TYR A 94 -0.96 3.96 13.18
CA TYR A 94 -1.13 5.05 12.25
C TYR A 94 -2.10 6.06 12.84
N GLU A 95 -1.62 7.29 12.98
CA GLU A 95 -2.43 8.39 13.48
C GLU A 95 -2.78 9.30 12.31
N LYS A 96 -4.07 9.35 12.00
CA LYS A 96 -4.55 10.19 10.91
C LYS A 96 -4.48 11.65 11.32
N LYS A 97 -3.68 12.42 10.60
CA LYS A 97 -3.62 13.88 10.77
C LYS A 97 -4.49 14.52 9.71
N ASP A 98 -5.48 15.22 10.15
CA ASP A 98 -6.35 15.99 9.25
C ASP A 98 -5.70 17.30 8.83
#